data_1b802a92956070aad82a4f767841977c
#
_entry.id   1b802a92956070aad82a4f767841977c
#
_cell.length_a   1.000
_cell.length_b   1.000
_cell.length_c   1.000
_cell.angle_alpha   90.00
_cell.angle_beta   90.00
_cell.angle_gamma   90.00
#
_symmetry.space_group_name_H-M   'P 1'
#
loop_
_entity.id
_entity.type
_entity.pdbx_description
1 polymer ?
#
loop_
_entity_poly.entity_id
_entity_poly.type
_entity_poly.pdbx_seq_one_letter_code
_entity_poly.pdbx_strand_id
1 'polypeptide(L)'
;MSRQYDKIIIGAGLYGMYAAHFCAEKGQHVLVLEYDHAPFQRATYINQARVHMGYHYPRSLTTAVKSAGYFRRFVEDFGFCIHDKFDQIYATSDQFSWTSAEQFQEFCRAAEIKCEEVAASKYFKPGMCDGAFLTEEYTYDAKILQKYYEDKLFGNPNVDFIFDARIRGIIKADRSFLVEMEDGNSFETGYVLNATYASVNQVIDKVEGIETELFSIKYELCEIILCKPSDMLRNTGITVMDGPFFSIMPFGKTGMHSLTAVTFTPHVTSYDAKPTFSCQAELMGEAVHCTPDNLGNCSECPHKPESAWPYMSHLADKYLKPGYAYSYVQSLYSMKPILKSSEVD
;
A
#
# COMPACT_ATOMS: atom_id res chain seq x y z
N MET A 1 -23.84 -16.19 25.17
CA MET A 1 -22.66 -15.80 25.98
C MET A 1 -21.61 -15.28 25.00
N SER A 2 -21.07 -14.08 25.20
CA SER A 2 -20.00 -13.54 24.37
C SER A 2 -18.73 -14.39 24.58
N ARG A 3 -18.05 -14.70 23.46
CA ARG A 3 -16.74 -15.37 23.51
C ARG A 3 -15.68 -14.33 23.87
N GLN A 4 -14.76 -14.67 24.78
CA GLN A 4 -13.76 -13.73 25.28
C GLN A 4 -12.41 -13.97 24.64
N TYR A 5 -11.71 -12.88 24.26
CA TYR A 5 -10.38 -12.87 23.69
C TYR A 5 -9.48 -11.86 24.40
N ASP A 6 -8.17 -12.12 24.44
CA ASP A 6 -7.19 -11.15 24.94
C ASP A 6 -7.11 -9.92 24.03
N LYS A 7 -7.19 -10.14 22.72
CA LYS A 7 -7.17 -9.12 21.68
C LYS A 7 -8.17 -9.40 20.56
N ILE A 8 -8.83 -8.36 20.09
CA ILE A 8 -9.56 -8.40 18.81
C ILE A 8 -8.83 -7.47 17.83
N ILE A 9 -8.50 -7.99 16.65
CA ILE A 9 -7.81 -7.26 15.58
C ILE A 9 -8.78 -7.14 14.42
N ILE A 10 -9.03 -5.92 13.96
CA ILE A 10 -9.90 -5.64 12.82
C ILE A 10 -9.02 -5.34 11.60
N GLY A 11 -9.11 -6.19 10.58
CA GLY A 11 -8.33 -6.17 9.36
C GLY A 11 -7.22 -7.21 9.34
N ALA A 12 -7.19 -8.05 8.29
CA ALA A 12 -6.17 -9.07 8.03
C ALA A 12 -5.18 -8.64 6.91
N GLY A 13 -4.88 -7.35 6.81
CA GLY A 13 -3.74 -6.85 6.05
C GLY A 13 -2.42 -7.13 6.77
N LEU A 14 -1.31 -6.62 6.24
CA LEU A 14 0.04 -6.83 6.80
C LEU A 14 0.11 -6.53 8.30
N TYR A 15 -0.40 -5.37 8.73
CA TYR A 15 -0.32 -4.97 10.14
C TYR A 15 -1.17 -5.83 11.05
N GLY A 16 -2.38 -6.24 10.60
CA GLY A 16 -3.25 -7.10 11.40
C GLY A 16 -2.68 -8.51 11.55
N MET A 17 -2.16 -9.10 10.47
CA MET A 17 -1.54 -10.43 10.51
C MET A 17 -0.24 -10.44 11.33
N TYR A 18 0.58 -9.38 11.19
CA TYR A 18 1.77 -9.20 12.04
C TYR A 18 1.39 -9.11 13.53
N ALA A 19 0.39 -8.30 13.87
CA ALA A 19 -0.06 -8.14 15.25
C ALA A 19 -0.64 -9.44 15.82
N ALA A 20 -1.42 -10.17 15.03
CA ALA A 20 -1.96 -11.47 15.42
C ALA A 20 -0.84 -12.48 15.72
N HIS A 21 0.16 -12.56 14.84
CA HIS A 21 1.33 -13.42 15.05
C HIS A 21 2.10 -13.04 16.31
N PHE A 22 2.41 -11.75 16.48
CA PHE A 22 3.11 -11.26 17.66
C PHE A 22 2.38 -11.55 18.98
N CYS A 23 1.06 -11.40 19.01
CA CYS A 23 0.25 -11.70 20.19
C CYS A 23 0.16 -13.22 20.45
N ALA A 24 -0.03 -14.02 19.41
CA ALA A 24 -0.11 -15.48 19.52
C ALA A 24 1.21 -16.10 20.03
N GLU A 25 2.37 -15.59 19.61
CA GLU A 25 3.68 -16.01 20.13
C GLU A 25 3.86 -15.72 21.64
N LYS A 26 3.09 -14.78 22.17
CA LYS A 26 3.04 -14.48 23.61
C LYS A 26 1.97 -15.29 24.36
N GLY A 27 1.34 -16.25 23.68
CA GLY A 27 0.30 -17.10 24.27
C GLY A 27 -1.04 -16.38 24.46
N GLN A 28 -1.25 -15.22 23.81
CA GLN A 28 -2.51 -14.48 23.86
C GLN A 28 -3.52 -15.07 22.88
N HIS A 29 -4.78 -15.18 23.30
CA HIS A 29 -5.91 -15.56 22.47
C HIS A 29 -6.38 -14.36 21.64
N VAL A 30 -6.32 -14.49 20.32
CA VAL A 30 -6.60 -13.40 19.37
C VAL A 30 -7.75 -13.77 18.44
N LEU A 31 -8.69 -12.85 18.24
CA LEU A 31 -9.66 -12.91 17.15
C LEU A 31 -9.29 -11.90 16.08
N VAL A 32 -9.16 -12.35 14.84
CA VAL A 32 -8.98 -11.49 13.67
C VAL A 32 -10.29 -11.42 12.88
N LEU A 33 -10.80 -10.21 12.70
CA LEU A 33 -12.01 -9.91 11.92
C LEU A 33 -11.61 -9.28 10.60
N GLU A 34 -11.89 -9.94 9.47
CA GLU A 34 -11.57 -9.43 8.12
C GLU A 34 -12.85 -9.25 7.31
N TYR A 35 -12.98 -8.09 6.68
CA TYR A 35 -14.13 -7.73 5.86
C TYR A 35 -14.21 -8.56 4.56
N ASP A 36 -13.05 -8.84 3.94
CA ASP A 36 -12.94 -9.63 2.72
C ASP A 36 -12.91 -11.15 3.04
N HIS A 37 -13.04 -11.98 2.03
CA HIS A 37 -13.07 -13.44 2.15
C HIS A 37 -11.71 -14.07 2.47
N ALA A 38 -10.61 -13.29 2.39
CA ALA A 38 -9.26 -13.74 2.63
C ALA A 38 -8.35 -12.59 3.08
N PRO A 39 -7.17 -12.87 3.69
CA PRO A 39 -6.23 -11.82 4.05
C PRO A 39 -5.54 -11.21 2.82
N PHE A 40 -4.99 -9.99 2.97
CA PHE A 40 -4.18 -9.30 1.97
C PHE A 40 -4.89 -8.93 0.65
N GLN A 41 -6.21 -8.81 0.64
CA GLN A 41 -6.97 -8.58 -0.60
C GLN A 41 -6.89 -7.14 -1.13
N ARG A 42 -6.44 -6.17 -0.31
CA ARG A 42 -6.44 -4.74 -0.64
C ARG A 42 -5.02 -4.16 -0.67
N ALA A 43 -4.81 -3.03 -0.03
CA ALA A 43 -3.58 -2.23 -0.10
C ALA A 43 -2.28 -3.00 0.23
N THR A 44 -2.31 -4.07 1.01
CA THR A 44 -1.11 -4.88 1.26
C THR A 44 -0.61 -5.60 0.00
N TYR A 45 -1.49 -6.02 -0.89
CA TYR A 45 -1.15 -6.59 -2.19
C TYR A 45 -1.12 -5.52 -3.29
N ILE A 46 -2.06 -4.57 -3.26
CA ILE A 46 -2.28 -3.58 -4.31
C ILE A 46 -1.53 -2.30 -3.94
N ASN A 47 -0.24 -2.30 -4.21
CA ASN A 47 0.67 -1.17 -4.03
C ASN A 47 1.90 -1.37 -4.94
N GLN A 48 2.89 -0.51 -4.86
CA GLN A 48 4.15 -0.64 -5.62
C GLN A 48 5.06 -1.78 -5.11
N ALA A 49 4.69 -2.43 -4.00
CA ALA A 49 5.47 -3.48 -3.34
C ALA A 49 6.91 -3.05 -2.95
N ARG A 50 7.13 -1.77 -2.76
CA ARG A 50 8.44 -1.17 -2.55
C ARG A 50 8.88 -1.27 -1.09
N VAL A 51 10.13 -1.66 -0.88
CA VAL A 51 10.83 -1.54 0.40
C VAL A 51 11.65 -0.26 0.34
N HIS A 52 11.17 0.79 1.01
CA HIS A 52 11.70 2.14 0.89
C HIS A 52 13.02 2.34 1.64
N MET A 53 14.06 2.80 0.92
CA MET A 53 15.28 3.34 1.51
C MET A 53 15.20 4.87 1.75
N GLY A 54 14.17 5.55 1.25
CA GLY A 54 13.95 6.97 1.47
C GLY A 54 14.11 7.87 0.25
N TYR A 55 14.50 7.36 -0.90
CA TYR A 55 14.76 8.14 -2.13
C TYR A 55 13.58 8.97 -2.61
N HIS A 56 12.36 8.59 -2.29
CA HIS A 56 11.14 9.32 -2.64
C HIS A 56 10.94 10.64 -1.89
N TYR A 57 11.78 10.92 -0.90
CA TYR A 57 11.59 12.08 -0.01
C TYR A 57 12.75 13.10 -0.09
N PRO A 58 13.14 13.59 -1.30
CA PRO A 58 14.31 14.47 -1.43
C PRO A 58 14.14 15.81 -0.73
N ARG A 59 12.89 16.18 -0.39
CA ARG A 59 12.54 17.39 0.34
C ARG A 59 12.31 17.18 1.84
N SER A 60 12.42 15.94 2.34
CA SER A 60 12.21 15.59 3.76
C SER A 60 13.29 14.63 4.26
N LEU A 61 14.44 15.16 4.63
CA LEU A 61 15.58 14.38 5.14
C LEU A 61 15.20 13.50 6.33
N THR A 62 14.39 14.03 7.26
CA THR A 62 13.92 13.27 8.43
C THR A 62 13.13 12.03 8.04
N THR A 63 12.25 12.14 7.04
CA THR A 63 11.47 11.00 6.53
C THR A 63 12.36 9.99 5.83
N ALA A 64 13.34 10.45 5.05
CA ALA A 64 14.31 9.59 4.36
C ALA A 64 15.16 8.78 5.36
N VAL A 65 15.77 9.43 6.34
CA VAL A 65 16.57 8.79 7.39
C VAL A 65 15.75 7.77 8.18
N LYS A 66 14.51 8.09 8.52
CA LYS A 66 13.59 7.16 9.20
C LYS A 66 13.29 5.94 8.33
N SER A 67 13.04 6.12 7.03
CA SER A 67 12.79 5.03 6.09
C SER A 67 14.01 4.13 5.95
N ALA A 68 15.21 4.70 5.79
CA ALA A 68 16.48 3.96 5.74
C ALA A 68 16.72 3.13 7.01
N GLY A 69 16.38 3.67 8.19
CA GLY A 69 16.47 2.95 9.44
C GLY A 69 15.57 1.70 9.52
N TYR A 70 14.37 1.77 8.96
CA TYR A 70 13.44 0.64 8.92
C TYR A 70 13.72 -0.35 7.78
N PHE A 71 14.36 0.07 6.70
CA PHE A 71 14.70 -0.77 5.55
C PHE A 71 15.47 -2.03 5.96
N ARG A 72 16.56 -1.87 6.70
CA ARG A 72 17.41 -2.98 7.14
C ARG A 72 16.63 -3.98 7.98
N ARG A 73 15.86 -3.49 8.94
CA ARG A 73 15.02 -4.34 9.79
C ARG A 73 13.99 -5.12 8.99
N PHE A 74 13.33 -4.47 8.02
CA PHE A 74 12.35 -5.16 7.18
C PHE A 74 13.02 -6.25 6.33
N VAL A 75 14.22 -5.98 5.81
CA VAL A 75 15.00 -6.97 5.04
C VAL A 75 15.44 -8.15 5.92
N GLU A 76 15.86 -7.90 7.16
CA GLU A 76 16.23 -8.94 8.12
C GLU A 76 15.02 -9.80 8.51
N ASP A 77 13.88 -9.18 8.82
CA ASP A 77 12.68 -9.88 9.28
C ASP A 77 11.97 -10.64 8.13
N PHE A 78 12.00 -10.10 6.89
CA PHE A 78 11.20 -10.57 5.75
C PHE A 78 12.01 -10.90 4.48
N GLY A 79 13.30 -11.15 4.60
CA GLY A 79 14.19 -11.44 3.46
C GLY A 79 13.71 -12.55 2.54
N PHE A 80 12.94 -13.52 3.06
CA PHE A 80 12.37 -14.62 2.29
C PHE A 80 11.39 -14.16 1.19
N CYS A 81 10.71 -13.03 1.37
CA CYS A 81 9.79 -12.47 0.38
C CYS A 81 10.38 -11.30 -0.41
N ILE A 82 11.59 -10.85 -0.11
CA ILE A 82 12.22 -9.71 -0.78
C ILE A 82 12.81 -10.13 -2.13
N HIS A 83 12.61 -9.28 -3.12
CA HIS A 83 13.29 -9.30 -4.41
C HIS A 83 14.28 -8.14 -4.46
N ASP A 84 15.58 -8.46 -4.45
CA ASP A 84 16.74 -7.56 -4.40
C ASP A 84 17.67 -7.69 -5.62
N LYS A 85 17.34 -8.59 -6.57
CA LYS A 85 18.19 -8.91 -7.72
C LYS A 85 17.79 -8.12 -8.96
N PHE A 86 17.80 -6.80 -8.84
CA PHE A 86 17.59 -5.88 -9.95
C PHE A 86 18.28 -4.55 -9.67
N ASP A 87 18.55 -3.79 -10.73
CA ASP A 87 19.09 -2.44 -10.64
C ASP A 87 17.93 -1.45 -10.48
N GLN A 88 17.87 -0.73 -9.38
CA GLN A 88 16.90 0.36 -9.22
C GLN A 88 17.53 1.67 -9.65
N ILE A 89 16.99 2.28 -10.68
CA ILE A 89 17.43 3.56 -11.25
C ILE A 89 16.46 4.65 -10.83
N TYR A 90 16.96 5.63 -10.10
CA TYR A 90 16.30 6.90 -9.90
C TYR A 90 16.83 7.92 -10.90
N ALA A 91 15.95 8.74 -11.43
CA ALA A 91 16.33 9.81 -12.35
C ALA A 91 15.57 11.08 -12.04
N THR A 92 16.22 12.21 -12.24
CA THR A 92 15.62 13.52 -12.23
C THR A 92 15.34 13.97 -13.65
N SER A 93 14.19 14.59 -13.88
CA SER A 93 13.83 15.07 -15.21
C SER A 93 14.53 16.38 -15.51
N ASP A 94 14.98 16.55 -16.75
CA ASP A 94 15.55 17.80 -17.24
C ASP A 94 14.56 18.99 -17.15
N GLN A 95 13.25 18.69 -17.16
CA GLN A 95 12.19 19.69 -17.08
C GLN A 95 11.13 19.29 -16.08
N PHE A 96 10.56 20.28 -15.38
CA PHE A 96 9.45 20.11 -14.43
C PHE A 96 9.76 19.27 -13.18
N SER A 97 11.01 18.91 -12.93
CA SER A 97 11.41 18.33 -11.64
C SER A 97 11.60 19.45 -10.61
N TRP A 98 11.16 19.20 -9.39
CA TRP A 98 11.41 20.10 -8.25
C TRP A 98 12.80 19.90 -7.65
N THR A 99 13.47 18.81 -8.01
CA THR A 99 14.81 18.46 -7.54
C THR A 99 15.71 18.21 -8.74
N SER A 100 16.87 18.88 -8.81
CA SER A 100 17.88 18.63 -9.84
C SER A 100 18.73 17.39 -9.49
N ALA A 101 19.51 16.90 -10.47
CA ALA A 101 20.45 15.81 -10.28
C ALA A 101 21.45 16.10 -9.12
N GLU A 102 22.00 17.31 -9.08
CA GLU A 102 22.92 17.75 -8.03
C GLU A 102 22.28 17.75 -6.64
N GLN A 103 21.06 18.33 -6.54
CA GLN A 103 20.30 18.36 -5.29
C GLN A 103 19.96 16.94 -4.80
N PHE A 104 19.62 16.03 -5.72
CA PHE A 104 19.37 14.64 -5.35
C PHE A 104 20.60 13.92 -4.83
N GLN A 105 21.76 14.13 -5.43
CA GLN A 105 23.03 13.59 -4.92
C GLN A 105 23.38 14.16 -3.53
N GLU A 106 23.21 15.45 -3.32
CA GLU A 106 23.42 16.09 -2.02
C GLU A 106 22.50 15.54 -0.94
N PHE A 107 21.22 15.38 -1.29
CA PHE A 107 20.22 14.76 -0.40
C PHE A 107 20.64 13.31 -0.04
N CYS A 108 20.99 12.47 -1.00
CA CYS A 108 21.41 11.10 -0.74
C CYS A 108 22.65 11.04 0.17
N ARG A 109 23.60 11.97 -0.04
CA ARG A 109 24.80 12.09 0.82
C ARG A 109 24.41 12.50 2.24
N ALA A 110 23.49 13.45 2.40
CA ALA A 110 23.02 13.90 3.70
C ALA A 110 22.20 12.82 4.44
N ALA A 111 21.46 11.98 3.70
CA ALA A 111 20.71 10.85 4.23
C ALA A 111 21.56 9.59 4.45
N GLU A 112 22.83 9.61 4.06
CA GLU A 112 23.76 8.45 4.11
C GLU A 112 23.23 7.20 3.38
N ILE A 113 22.54 7.42 2.25
CA ILE A 113 22.00 6.36 1.39
C ILE A 113 22.78 6.26 0.08
N LYS A 114 22.88 5.03 -0.47
CA LYS A 114 23.65 4.75 -1.68
C LYS A 114 23.09 5.54 -2.88
N CYS A 115 23.95 6.26 -3.59
CA CYS A 115 23.63 6.99 -4.80
C CYS A 115 24.85 7.01 -5.71
N GLU A 116 24.83 6.20 -6.77
CA GLU A 116 25.91 6.08 -7.74
C GLU A 116 25.44 6.63 -9.09
N GLU A 117 26.09 7.66 -9.60
CA GLU A 117 25.75 8.24 -10.89
C GLU A 117 25.99 7.24 -12.02
N VAL A 118 25.01 7.12 -12.92
CA VAL A 118 25.07 6.27 -14.10
C VAL A 118 24.70 7.08 -15.35
N ALA A 119 25.14 6.62 -16.53
CA ALA A 119 24.81 7.30 -17.78
C ALA A 119 23.29 7.27 -18.04
N ALA A 120 22.61 8.41 -17.93
CA ALA A 120 21.19 8.55 -18.23
C ALA A 120 20.85 8.06 -19.65
N SER A 121 21.79 8.25 -20.59
CA SER A 121 21.67 7.77 -21.97
C SER A 121 21.58 6.24 -22.11
N LYS A 122 21.85 5.46 -21.08
CA LYS A 122 21.63 4.00 -21.06
C LYS A 122 20.12 3.70 -21.06
N TYR A 123 19.34 4.44 -20.29
CA TYR A 123 17.93 4.16 -19.98
C TYR A 123 16.97 5.10 -20.73
N PHE A 124 17.33 6.36 -20.85
CA PHE A 124 16.45 7.44 -21.29
C PHE A 124 16.79 7.97 -22.68
N LYS A 125 15.79 8.51 -23.35
CA LYS A 125 15.94 9.27 -24.59
C LYS A 125 16.71 10.57 -24.32
N PRO A 126 17.41 11.14 -25.31
CA PRO A 126 18.18 12.38 -25.13
C PRO A 126 17.31 13.54 -24.62
N GLY A 127 17.82 14.30 -23.66
CA GLY A 127 17.19 15.49 -23.11
C GLY A 127 15.98 15.22 -22.20
N MET A 128 15.76 13.98 -21.75
CA MET A 128 14.65 13.67 -20.85
C MET A 128 15.04 13.77 -19.36
N CYS A 129 16.28 13.44 -19.02
CA CYS A 129 16.76 13.46 -17.64
C CYS A 129 18.09 14.20 -17.56
N ASP A 130 18.27 15.02 -16.53
CA ASP A 130 19.51 15.71 -16.19
C ASP A 130 20.46 14.81 -15.37
N GLY A 131 19.94 13.76 -14.71
CA GLY A 131 20.72 12.75 -13.99
C GLY A 131 20.01 11.41 -13.89
N ALA A 132 20.82 10.36 -13.71
CA ALA A 132 20.36 9.01 -13.40
C ALA A 132 21.30 8.35 -12.39
N PHE A 133 20.75 7.61 -11.44
CA PHE A 133 21.47 7.10 -10.30
C PHE A 133 21.07 5.65 -10.00
N LEU A 134 22.06 4.79 -9.82
CA LEU A 134 21.88 3.46 -9.27
C LEU A 134 21.75 3.59 -7.73
N THR A 135 20.62 3.11 -7.25
CA THR A 135 20.22 3.21 -5.83
C THR A 135 20.01 1.82 -5.23
N GLU A 136 19.80 1.76 -3.92
CA GLU A 136 19.51 0.53 -3.19
C GLU A 136 18.08 0.55 -2.70
N GLU A 137 17.16 0.03 -3.50
CA GLU A 137 15.76 -0.11 -3.13
C GLU A 137 15.24 -1.46 -3.65
N TYR A 138 14.45 -2.14 -2.85
CA TYR A 138 13.97 -3.49 -3.13
C TYR A 138 12.46 -3.53 -3.30
N THR A 139 11.95 -4.70 -3.68
CA THR A 139 10.51 -4.97 -3.64
C THR A 139 10.24 -6.22 -2.81
N TYR A 140 9.04 -6.31 -2.25
CA TYR A 140 8.59 -7.51 -1.55
C TYR A 140 7.47 -8.20 -2.32
N ASP A 141 7.37 -9.52 -2.18
CA ASP A 141 6.28 -10.30 -2.73
C ASP A 141 5.19 -10.49 -1.68
N ALA A 142 4.07 -9.78 -1.86
CA ALA A 142 2.98 -9.80 -0.91
C ALA A 142 2.29 -11.17 -0.83
N LYS A 143 2.30 -11.99 -1.90
CA LYS A 143 1.71 -13.33 -1.87
C LYS A 143 2.57 -14.33 -1.11
N ILE A 144 3.90 -14.20 -1.19
CA ILE A 144 4.83 -14.99 -0.36
C ILE A 144 4.66 -14.60 1.12
N LEU A 145 4.54 -13.29 1.39
CA LEU A 145 4.33 -12.79 2.75
C LEU A 145 2.95 -13.20 3.31
N GLN A 146 1.90 -13.17 2.48
CA GLN A 146 0.58 -13.70 2.82
C GLN A 146 0.67 -15.16 3.25
N LYS A 147 1.28 -16.00 2.40
CA LYS A 147 1.45 -17.43 2.66
C LYS A 147 2.21 -17.70 3.96
N TYR A 148 3.26 -16.93 4.23
CA TYR A 148 4.01 -17.03 5.49
C TYR A 148 3.11 -16.83 6.71
N TYR A 149 2.26 -15.79 6.71
CA TYR A 149 1.36 -15.56 7.84
C TYR A 149 0.22 -16.58 7.91
N GLU A 150 -0.32 -17.02 6.77
CA GLU A 150 -1.30 -18.10 6.74
C GLU A 150 -0.73 -19.38 7.38
N ASP A 151 0.49 -19.78 7.02
CA ASP A 151 1.16 -20.96 7.58
C ASP A 151 1.44 -20.84 9.08
N LYS A 152 1.63 -19.64 9.60
CA LYS A 152 1.88 -19.39 11.01
C LYS A 152 0.60 -19.30 11.85
N LEU A 153 -0.47 -18.83 11.28
CA LEU A 153 -1.67 -18.41 12.00
C LEU A 153 -2.88 -19.33 11.78
N PHE A 154 -3.02 -19.89 10.56
CA PHE A 154 -4.14 -20.80 10.32
C PHE A 154 -3.91 -22.12 11.04
N GLY A 155 -4.89 -22.52 11.86
CA GLY A 155 -4.78 -23.70 12.73
C GLY A 155 -3.95 -23.46 14.02
N ASN A 156 -3.47 -22.25 14.26
CA ASN A 156 -2.87 -21.89 15.54
C ASN A 156 -3.95 -21.87 16.64
N PRO A 157 -3.82 -22.61 17.76
CA PRO A 157 -4.86 -22.71 18.77
C PRO A 157 -5.14 -21.38 19.48
N ASN A 158 -4.25 -20.41 19.37
CA ASN A 158 -4.40 -19.09 19.97
C ASN A 158 -4.99 -18.05 19.01
N VAL A 159 -5.36 -18.40 17.75
CA VAL A 159 -5.86 -17.43 16.78
C VAL A 159 -7.11 -17.95 16.08
N ASP A 160 -8.19 -17.22 16.25
CA ASP A 160 -9.42 -17.41 15.50
C ASP A 160 -9.55 -16.36 14.40
N PHE A 161 -10.08 -16.76 13.25
CA PHE A 161 -10.38 -15.86 12.13
C PHE A 161 -11.86 -15.89 11.80
N ILE A 162 -12.41 -14.70 11.50
CA ILE A 162 -13.72 -14.55 10.85
C ILE A 162 -13.49 -13.70 9.61
N PHE A 163 -13.62 -14.33 8.45
CA PHE A 163 -13.67 -13.67 7.15
C PHE A 163 -15.11 -13.27 6.81
N ASP A 164 -15.28 -12.40 5.81
CA ASP A 164 -16.56 -11.80 5.48
C ASP A 164 -17.24 -11.15 6.70
N ALA A 165 -16.44 -10.68 7.65
CA ALA A 165 -16.88 -10.13 8.91
C ALA A 165 -17.60 -8.78 8.71
N ARG A 166 -18.78 -8.67 9.29
CA ARG A 166 -19.59 -7.43 9.28
C ARG A 166 -19.83 -6.98 10.72
N ILE A 167 -19.07 -5.94 11.12
CA ILE A 167 -19.19 -5.36 12.47
C ILE A 167 -20.34 -4.38 12.48
N ARG A 168 -21.28 -4.60 13.40
CA ARG A 168 -22.42 -3.70 13.66
C ARG A 168 -22.01 -2.55 14.55
N GLY A 169 -21.31 -2.84 15.67
CA GLY A 169 -20.90 -1.85 16.66
C GLY A 169 -19.77 -2.35 17.55
N ILE A 170 -19.11 -1.43 18.21
CA ILE A 170 -18.03 -1.67 19.18
C ILE A 170 -18.36 -0.87 20.45
N ILE A 171 -18.88 -1.54 21.46
CA ILE A 171 -19.37 -0.90 22.68
C ILE A 171 -18.27 -0.92 23.73
N LYS A 172 -17.84 0.26 24.18
CA LYS A 172 -16.91 0.40 25.29
C LYS A 172 -17.64 0.26 26.63
N ALA A 173 -17.26 -0.73 27.41
CA ALA A 173 -17.62 -0.88 28.82
C ALA A 173 -16.43 -0.42 29.71
N ASP A 174 -16.58 -0.50 31.03
CA ASP A 174 -15.54 0.01 31.97
C ASP A 174 -14.12 -0.46 31.64
N ARG A 175 -13.93 -1.77 31.48
CA ARG A 175 -12.61 -2.39 31.25
C ARG A 175 -12.52 -3.25 29.99
N SER A 176 -13.61 -3.36 29.24
CA SER A 176 -13.68 -4.20 28.04
C SER A 176 -14.36 -3.48 26.88
N PHE A 177 -14.28 -4.11 25.72
CA PHE A 177 -15.04 -3.78 24.54
C PHE A 177 -15.91 -4.98 24.17
N LEU A 178 -17.15 -4.73 23.79
CA LEU A 178 -18.03 -5.70 23.16
C LEU A 178 -18.09 -5.39 21.68
N VAL A 179 -17.59 -6.28 20.83
CA VAL A 179 -17.71 -6.19 19.38
C VAL A 179 -18.92 -6.98 18.93
N GLU A 180 -19.91 -6.30 18.38
CA GLU A 180 -21.16 -6.87 17.89
C GLU A 180 -21.12 -7.01 16.37
N MET A 181 -21.52 -8.20 15.89
CA MET A 181 -21.59 -8.54 14.47
C MET A 181 -23.02 -8.39 13.95
N GLU A 182 -23.17 -8.17 12.63
CA GLU A 182 -24.48 -8.08 11.99
C GLU A 182 -25.27 -9.40 12.04
N ASP A 183 -24.58 -10.54 12.10
CA ASP A 183 -25.19 -11.89 12.24
C ASP A 183 -25.70 -12.21 13.65
N GLY A 184 -25.54 -11.28 14.61
CA GLY A 184 -25.96 -11.42 15.99
C GLY A 184 -24.90 -12.03 16.92
N ASN A 185 -23.76 -12.46 16.43
CA ASN A 185 -22.64 -12.88 17.28
C ASN A 185 -22.04 -11.66 17.99
N SER A 186 -21.41 -11.91 19.15
CA SER A 186 -20.67 -10.88 19.90
C SER A 186 -19.43 -11.45 20.56
N PHE A 187 -18.40 -10.62 20.63
CA PHE A 187 -17.09 -10.97 21.19
C PHE A 187 -16.63 -9.92 22.18
N GLU A 188 -16.04 -10.36 23.29
CA GLU A 188 -15.54 -9.47 24.34
C GLU A 188 -14.01 -9.49 24.40
N THR A 189 -13.40 -8.32 24.62
CA THR A 189 -11.96 -8.18 24.78
C THR A 189 -11.59 -6.96 25.61
N GLY A 190 -10.41 -7.00 26.27
CA GLY A 190 -9.81 -5.82 26.88
C GLY A 190 -9.17 -4.84 25.88
N TYR A 191 -8.99 -5.26 24.61
CA TYR A 191 -8.23 -4.45 23.64
C TYR A 191 -8.67 -4.73 22.19
N VAL A 192 -9.03 -3.68 21.48
CA VAL A 192 -9.33 -3.71 20.03
C VAL A 192 -8.21 -2.98 19.26
N LEU A 193 -7.64 -3.65 18.27
CA LEU A 193 -6.72 -3.03 17.30
C LEU A 193 -7.44 -2.79 15.99
N ASN A 194 -7.53 -1.53 15.58
CA ASN A 194 -7.99 -1.15 14.25
C ASN A 194 -6.80 -1.13 13.28
N ALA A 195 -6.68 -2.16 12.43
CA ALA A 195 -5.63 -2.34 11.43
C ALA A 195 -6.19 -2.27 9.99
N THR A 196 -7.25 -1.47 9.79
CA THR A 196 -8.03 -1.47 8.55
C THR A 196 -7.55 -0.47 7.49
N TYR A 197 -6.53 0.33 7.76
CA TYR A 197 -5.92 1.28 6.82
C TYR A 197 -6.95 2.26 6.23
N ALA A 198 -7.50 1.99 5.04
CA ALA A 198 -8.48 2.87 4.39
C ALA A 198 -9.84 2.91 5.11
N SER A 199 -10.17 1.89 5.91
CA SER A 199 -11.43 1.81 6.67
C SER A 199 -11.27 2.22 8.14
N VAL A 200 -10.20 2.95 8.48
CA VAL A 200 -9.93 3.34 9.87
C VAL A 200 -11.06 4.16 10.47
N ASN A 201 -11.58 5.14 9.75
CA ASN A 201 -12.65 6.00 10.20
C ASN A 201 -14.01 5.29 10.30
N GLN A 202 -14.29 4.34 9.40
CA GLN A 202 -15.50 3.52 9.45
C GLN A 202 -15.56 2.65 10.71
N VAL A 203 -14.41 2.15 11.16
CA VAL A 203 -14.33 1.38 12.40
C VAL A 203 -14.45 2.29 13.63
N ILE A 204 -13.80 3.46 13.60
CA ILE A 204 -13.90 4.44 14.70
C ILE A 204 -15.34 4.93 14.87
N ASP A 205 -16.06 5.18 13.78
CA ASP A 205 -17.44 5.65 13.78
C ASP A 205 -18.44 4.63 14.38
N LYS A 206 -18.07 3.35 14.45
CA LYS A 206 -18.84 2.27 15.09
C LYS A 206 -18.60 2.13 16.60
N VAL A 207 -17.70 2.96 17.17
CA VAL A 207 -17.37 2.88 18.60
C VAL A 207 -18.37 3.70 19.42
N GLU A 208 -18.98 3.07 20.40
CA GLU A 208 -19.93 3.65 21.34
C GLU A 208 -19.40 3.60 22.78
N GLY A 209 -19.88 4.49 23.63
CA GLY A 209 -19.55 4.54 25.07
C GLY A 209 -18.28 5.30 25.42
N ILE A 210 -17.58 5.84 24.44
CA ILE A 210 -16.48 6.81 24.58
C ILE A 210 -16.56 7.86 23.48
N GLU A 211 -16.04 9.04 23.73
CA GLU A 211 -15.86 10.06 22.71
C GLU A 211 -14.72 9.64 21.76
N THR A 212 -14.99 9.70 20.46
CA THR A 212 -14.02 9.37 19.40
C THR A 212 -13.93 10.51 18.40
N GLU A 213 -12.77 10.67 17.79
CA GLU A 213 -12.53 11.66 16.73
C GLU A 213 -12.07 10.94 15.47
N LEU A 214 -12.66 11.29 14.33
CA LEU A 214 -12.27 10.78 13.03
C LEU A 214 -10.99 11.46 12.53
N PHE A 215 -10.12 10.70 11.91
CA PHE A 215 -8.94 11.26 11.28
C PHE A 215 -9.31 12.15 10.09
N SER A 216 -8.61 13.26 9.94
CA SER A 216 -8.71 14.12 8.76
C SER A 216 -7.90 13.50 7.62
N ILE A 217 -8.58 12.81 6.72
CA ILE A 217 -7.99 12.01 5.64
C ILE A 217 -8.48 12.51 4.28
N LYS A 218 -7.55 12.54 3.30
CA LYS A 218 -7.86 12.51 1.87
C LYS A 218 -7.81 11.07 1.39
N TYR A 219 -8.81 10.64 0.66
CA TYR A 219 -8.86 9.29 0.07
C TYR A 219 -8.65 9.38 -1.43
N GLU A 220 -7.79 8.54 -1.96
CA GLU A 220 -7.56 8.39 -3.40
C GLU A 220 -7.90 6.95 -3.82
N LEU A 221 -8.78 6.79 -4.81
CA LEU A 221 -8.94 5.52 -5.51
C LEU A 221 -7.79 5.40 -6.51
N CYS A 222 -6.82 4.55 -6.22
CA CYS A 222 -5.58 4.39 -6.97
C CYS A 222 -5.58 3.11 -7.81
N GLU A 223 -4.94 3.20 -8.97
CA GLU A 223 -4.63 2.08 -9.87
C GLU A 223 -3.15 1.72 -9.79
N ILE A 224 -2.86 0.43 -9.73
CA ILE A 224 -1.54 -0.15 -9.95
C ILE A 224 -1.62 -1.02 -11.20
N ILE A 225 -0.88 -0.67 -12.25
CA ILE A 225 -0.88 -1.43 -13.49
C ILE A 225 0.23 -2.47 -13.44
N LEU A 226 -0.12 -3.73 -13.67
CA LEU A 226 0.85 -4.79 -13.85
C LEU A 226 1.15 -4.95 -15.33
N CYS A 227 2.43 -5.01 -15.66
CA CYS A 227 2.92 -5.14 -17.03
C CYS A 227 4.02 -6.22 -17.13
N LYS A 228 4.12 -6.81 -18.32
CA LYS A 228 5.17 -7.77 -18.66
C LYS A 228 6.37 -7.00 -19.24
N PRO A 229 7.55 -7.04 -18.60
CA PRO A 229 8.73 -6.33 -19.08
C PRO A 229 9.41 -7.05 -20.25
N SER A 230 10.11 -6.28 -21.09
CA SER A 230 11.12 -6.80 -22.04
C SER A 230 12.34 -7.37 -21.29
N ASP A 231 13.21 -8.07 -22.00
CA ASP A 231 14.43 -8.63 -21.40
C ASP A 231 15.35 -7.54 -20.82
N MET A 232 15.42 -6.36 -21.44
CA MET A 232 16.20 -5.23 -20.92
C MET A 232 15.62 -4.63 -19.65
N LEU A 233 14.30 -4.61 -19.51
CA LEU A 233 13.62 -4.05 -18.34
C LEU A 233 13.49 -5.07 -17.19
N ARG A 234 13.54 -6.37 -17.47
CA ARG A 234 13.24 -7.47 -16.53
C ARG A 234 13.92 -7.33 -15.17
N ASN A 235 15.21 -6.94 -15.17
CA ASN A 235 16.01 -6.77 -13.97
C ASN A 235 16.34 -5.29 -13.71
N THR A 236 15.44 -4.39 -14.09
CA THR A 236 15.64 -2.95 -13.91
C THR A 236 14.34 -2.31 -13.42
N GLY A 237 14.42 -1.61 -12.30
CA GLY A 237 13.41 -0.68 -11.86
C GLY A 237 13.80 0.74 -12.26
N ILE A 238 12.86 1.55 -12.72
CA ILE A 238 13.10 2.93 -13.13
C ILE A 238 12.07 3.83 -12.45
N THR A 239 12.53 4.85 -11.77
CA THR A 239 11.68 5.90 -11.17
C THR A 239 12.21 7.25 -11.62
N VAL A 240 11.42 7.98 -12.38
CA VAL A 240 11.64 9.42 -12.59
C VAL A 240 10.90 10.15 -11.48
N MET A 241 11.58 11.03 -10.77
CA MET A 241 11.10 11.50 -9.47
C MET A 241 10.94 13.01 -9.38
N ASP A 242 10.25 13.37 -8.31
CA ASP A 242 9.97 14.69 -7.77
C ASP A 242 9.22 15.60 -8.76
N GLY A 243 8.08 15.08 -9.25
CA GLY A 243 7.19 15.78 -10.16
C GLY A 243 6.11 14.84 -10.75
N PRO A 244 5.40 15.27 -11.80
CA PRO A 244 4.31 14.50 -12.40
C PRO A 244 4.82 13.35 -13.28
N PHE A 245 5.67 12.50 -12.73
CA PHE A 245 6.41 11.46 -13.44
C PHE A 245 5.89 10.05 -13.10
N PHE A 246 6.69 9.04 -13.48
CA PHE A 246 6.29 7.64 -13.38
C PHE A 246 7.33 6.80 -12.64
N SER A 247 6.87 5.63 -12.21
CA SER A 247 7.73 4.54 -11.74
C SER A 247 7.31 3.24 -12.40
N ILE A 248 8.28 2.49 -12.92
CA ILE A 248 8.13 1.12 -13.40
C ILE A 248 9.18 0.27 -12.73
N MET A 249 8.76 -0.78 -12.00
CA MET A 249 9.69 -1.57 -11.22
C MET A 249 9.18 -3.00 -11.00
N PRO A 250 10.06 -3.97 -10.72
CA PRO A 250 9.65 -5.33 -10.43
C PRO A 250 8.55 -5.39 -9.36
N PHE A 251 7.53 -6.21 -9.59
CA PHE A 251 6.43 -6.43 -8.66
C PHE A 251 6.68 -7.72 -7.88
N GLY A 252 7.44 -7.61 -6.79
CA GLY A 252 7.89 -8.77 -6.02
C GLY A 252 8.67 -9.77 -6.87
N LYS A 253 8.43 -11.06 -6.65
CA LYS A 253 9.05 -12.18 -7.38
C LYS A 253 8.18 -12.72 -8.52
N THR A 254 7.16 -11.98 -8.93
CA THR A 254 6.17 -12.42 -9.94
C THR A 254 6.68 -12.46 -11.38
N GLY A 255 7.83 -11.82 -11.66
CA GLY A 255 8.33 -11.62 -13.02
C GLY A 255 7.59 -10.51 -13.79
N MET A 256 6.60 -9.88 -13.20
CA MET A 256 5.92 -8.69 -13.71
C MET A 256 6.54 -7.42 -13.14
N HIS A 257 6.20 -6.28 -13.75
CA HIS A 257 6.49 -4.96 -13.21
C HIS A 257 5.19 -4.25 -12.87
N SER A 258 5.25 -3.35 -11.87
CA SER A 258 4.19 -2.38 -11.61
C SER A 258 4.53 -1.06 -12.31
N LEU A 259 3.55 -0.47 -12.98
CA LEU A 259 3.62 0.88 -13.54
C LEU A 259 2.67 1.78 -12.76
N THR A 260 3.18 2.93 -12.34
CA THR A 260 2.42 3.99 -11.67
C THR A 260 2.88 5.35 -12.17
N ALA A 261 2.02 6.35 -12.07
CA ALA A 261 2.38 7.74 -12.37
C ALA A 261 1.67 8.67 -11.38
N VAL A 262 2.39 9.67 -10.88
CA VAL A 262 1.86 10.58 -9.85
C VAL A 262 0.52 11.19 -10.25
N THR A 263 0.38 11.61 -11.51
CA THR A 263 -0.83 12.28 -12.03
C THR A 263 -1.98 11.32 -12.32
N PHE A 264 -1.70 10.07 -12.72
CA PHE A 264 -2.70 9.17 -13.30
C PHE A 264 -3.02 7.96 -12.40
N THR A 265 -2.19 7.67 -11.40
CA THR A 265 -2.46 6.62 -10.42
C THR A 265 -3.72 6.90 -9.60
N PRO A 266 -3.97 8.12 -9.09
CA PRO A 266 -5.26 8.48 -8.51
C PRO A 266 -6.30 8.75 -9.61
N HIS A 267 -7.42 8.01 -9.59
CA HIS A 267 -8.56 8.24 -10.50
C HIS A 267 -9.57 9.19 -9.92
N VAL A 268 -9.89 9.01 -8.64
CA VAL A 268 -10.89 9.81 -7.92
C VAL A 268 -10.38 10.11 -6.52
N THR A 269 -10.71 11.31 -6.03
CA THR A 269 -10.30 11.79 -4.71
C THR A 269 -11.54 12.20 -3.91
N SER A 270 -11.58 11.85 -2.63
CA SER A 270 -12.56 12.35 -1.66
C SER A 270 -11.84 12.98 -0.46
N TYR A 271 -12.38 14.11 0.00
CA TYR A 271 -11.90 14.82 1.19
C TYR A 271 -12.83 14.65 2.40
N ASP A 272 -13.86 13.84 2.27
CA ASP A 272 -14.80 13.57 3.35
C ASP A 272 -14.15 12.64 4.39
N ALA A 273 -14.57 12.75 5.64
CA ALA A 273 -14.05 11.92 6.74
C ALA A 273 -14.26 10.42 6.49
N LYS A 274 -15.34 10.05 5.81
CA LYS A 274 -15.59 8.74 5.19
C LYS A 274 -15.76 8.98 3.69
N PRO A 275 -15.02 8.28 2.81
CA PRO A 275 -14.94 8.67 1.41
C PRO A 275 -16.26 8.50 0.68
N THR A 276 -16.61 9.51 -0.10
CA THR A 276 -17.75 9.53 -1.02
C THR A 276 -17.26 9.54 -2.45
N PHE A 277 -17.62 8.55 -3.24
CA PHE A 277 -17.28 8.42 -4.64
C PHE A 277 -18.52 8.21 -5.49
N SER A 278 -18.54 8.70 -6.73
CA SER A 278 -19.68 8.55 -7.66
C SER A 278 -20.05 7.09 -7.91
N CYS A 279 -19.06 6.19 -7.97
CA CYS A 279 -19.32 4.75 -8.16
C CYS A 279 -20.16 4.12 -7.03
N GLN A 280 -20.16 4.67 -5.81
CA GLN A 280 -20.97 4.17 -4.71
C GLN A 280 -22.48 4.42 -4.96
N ALA A 281 -22.84 5.54 -5.60
CA ALA A 281 -24.23 5.83 -5.96
C ALA A 281 -24.75 4.88 -7.05
N GLU A 282 -23.89 4.44 -7.97
CA GLU A 282 -24.24 3.50 -9.03
C GLU A 282 -24.47 2.07 -8.50
N LEU A 283 -23.87 1.73 -7.34
CA LEU A 283 -24.03 0.44 -6.66
C LEU A 283 -25.29 0.36 -5.78
N MET A 284 -26.06 1.43 -5.66
CA MET A 284 -27.29 1.42 -4.86
C MET A 284 -28.31 0.44 -5.45
N GLY A 285 -28.49 -0.70 -4.76
CA GLY A 285 -29.42 -1.76 -5.18
C GLY A 285 -28.75 -3.03 -5.71
N GLU A 286 -27.41 -3.05 -5.86
CA GLU A 286 -26.67 -4.26 -6.20
C GLU A 286 -26.18 -5.01 -4.95
N ALA A 287 -25.85 -6.30 -5.11
CA ALA A 287 -25.39 -7.15 -4.01
C ALA A 287 -24.02 -6.73 -3.41
N VAL A 288 -23.28 -5.88 -4.09
CA VAL A 288 -21.98 -5.36 -3.63
C VAL A 288 -22.22 -4.01 -2.95
N HIS A 289 -22.27 -4.02 -1.64
CA HIS A 289 -22.52 -2.81 -0.85
C HIS A 289 -21.21 -2.07 -0.54
N CYS A 290 -20.75 -1.22 -1.46
CA CYS A 290 -19.75 -0.21 -1.17
C CYS A 290 -20.44 1.10 -0.81
N THR A 291 -20.30 1.53 0.43
CA THR A 291 -20.86 2.79 0.94
C THR A 291 -19.77 3.56 1.68
N PRO A 292 -19.95 4.85 2.02
CA PRO A 292 -19.04 5.56 2.90
C PRO A 292 -18.79 4.86 4.25
N ASP A 293 -19.76 4.12 4.75
CA ASP A 293 -19.70 3.39 6.03
C ASP A 293 -19.06 2.00 5.92
N ASN A 294 -19.09 1.41 4.72
CA ASN A 294 -18.54 0.08 4.45
C ASN A 294 -17.87 0.04 3.08
N LEU A 295 -16.55 0.22 3.05
CA LEU A 295 -15.79 0.25 1.79
C LEU A 295 -15.60 -1.16 1.22
N GLY A 296 -16.07 -1.37 0.00
CA GLY A 296 -15.87 -2.59 -0.77
C GLY A 296 -14.42 -2.72 -1.31
N ASN A 297 -14.11 -3.87 -1.89
CA ASN A 297 -12.84 -4.10 -2.59
C ASN A 297 -12.91 -3.51 -4.00
N CYS A 298 -12.15 -2.44 -4.24
CA CYS A 298 -12.17 -1.72 -5.52
C CYS A 298 -11.68 -2.57 -6.71
N SER A 299 -10.79 -3.55 -6.50
CA SER A 299 -10.33 -4.45 -7.57
C SER A 299 -11.42 -5.41 -8.06
N GLU A 300 -12.36 -5.76 -7.20
CA GLU A 300 -13.50 -6.65 -7.50
C GLU A 300 -14.76 -5.87 -7.90
N CYS A 301 -14.72 -4.54 -7.77
CA CYS A 301 -15.87 -3.69 -8.03
C CYS A 301 -16.22 -3.68 -9.54
N PRO A 302 -17.49 -3.91 -9.92
CA PRO A 302 -17.94 -3.81 -11.31
C PRO A 302 -17.87 -2.38 -11.86
N HIS A 303 -17.97 -1.37 -11.00
CA HIS A 303 -17.91 0.05 -11.32
C HIS A 303 -16.52 0.67 -11.11
N LYS A 304 -15.46 -0.14 -11.12
CA LYS A 304 -14.09 0.39 -11.12
C LYS A 304 -13.81 1.21 -12.37
N PRO A 305 -13.00 2.27 -12.29
CA PRO A 305 -12.71 3.14 -13.43
C PRO A 305 -12.00 2.37 -14.55
N GLU A 306 -12.12 2.88 -15.78
CA GLU A 306 -11.30 2.42 -16.89
C GLU A 306 -9.81 2.65 -16.57
N SER A 307 -8.95 1.75 -17.06
CA SER A 307 -7.51 1.85 -16.81
C SER A 307 -6.90 3.11 -17.42
N ALA A 308 -6.06 3.77 -16.64
CA ALA A 308 -5.21 4.88 -17.12
C ALA A 308 -3.97 4.39 -17.88
N TRP A 309 -3.92 3.11 -18.29
CA TRP A 309 -2.84 2.54 -19.07
C TRP A 309 -2.40 3.40 -20.28
N PRO A 310 -3.32 3.92 -21.13
CA PRO A 310 -2.89 4.73 -22.27
C PRO A 310 -2.09 5.98 -21.87
N TYR A 311 -2.43 6.58 -20.74
CA TYR A 311 -1.76 7.79 -20.24
C TYR A 311 -0.44 7.46 -19.55
N MET A 312 -0.44 6.47 -18.64
CA MET A 312 0.76 6.07 -17.89
C MET A 312 1.83 5.48 -18.81
N SER A 313 1.43 4.63 -19.77
CA SER A 313 2.38 4.04 -20.73
C SER A 313 2.95 5.11 -21.66
N HIS A 314 2.12 6.02 -22.16
CA HIS A 314 2.58 7.11 -23.02
C HIS A 314 3.59 8.02 -22.29
N LEU A 315 3.33 8.32 -21.00
CA LEU A 315 4.26 9.10 -20.20
C LEU A 315 5.60 8.39 -20.04
N ALA A 316 5.60 7.10 -19.68
CA ALA A 316 6.83 6.33 -19.53
C ALA A 316 7.57 6.16 -20.86
N ASP A 317 6.85 5.88 -21.95
CA ASP A 317 7.41 5.76 -23.30
C ASP A 317 8.03 7.06 -23.81
N LYS A 318 7.56 8.23 -23.34
CA LYS A 318 8.19 9.51 -23.65
C LYS A 318 9.65 9.54 -23.18
N TYR A 319 9.93 8.98 -22.02
CA TYR A 319 11.25 8.99 -21.38
C TYR A 319 12.12 7.81 -21.80
N LEU A 320 11.57 6.60 -21.79
CA LEU A 320 12.33 5.36 -21.91
C LEU A 320 12.82 5.12 -23.34
N LYS A 321 14.01 4.52 -23.47
CA LYS A 321 14.49 3.98 -24.73
C LYS A 321 13.66 2.77 -25.17
N PRO A 322 13.53 2.53 -26.50
CA PRO A 322 12.68 1.44 -27.02
C PRO A 322 13.00 0.04 -26.49
N GLY A 323 14.26 -0.22 -26.08
CA GLY A 323 14.65 -1.51 -25.50
C GLY A 323 14.02 -1.80 -24.14
N TYR A 324 13.62 -0.77 -23.39
CA TYR A 324 12.92 -0.88 -22.10
C TYR A 324 11.40 -0.96 -22.29
N ALA A 325 10.96 -1.80 -23.22
CA ALA A 325 9.56 -1.97 -23.55
C ALA A 325 8.83 -2.86 -22.52
N TYR A 326 7.53 -2.71 -22.46
CA TYR A 326 6.64 -3.47 -21.58
C TYR A 326 5.24 -3.55 -22.20
N SER A 327 4.42 -4.49 -21.77
CA SER A 327 3.05 -4.67 -22.26
C SER A 327 2.08 -4.81 -21.11
N TYR A 328 0.86 -4.27 -21.27
CA TYR A 328 -0.21 -4.37 -20.30
C TYR A 328 -0.58 -5.82 -19.98
N VAL A 329 -0.82 -6.09 -18.71
CA VAL A 329 -1.35 -7.38 -18.23
C VAL A 329 -2.69 -7.16 -17.55
N GLN A 330 -2.74 -6.35 -16.50
CA GLN A 330 -3.96 -6.04 -15.76
C GLN A 330 -3.80 -4.80 -14.89
N SER A 331 -4.92 -4.27 -14.48
CA SER A 331 -5.01 -3.18 -13.49
C SER A 331 -5.58 -3.69 -12.18
N LEU A 332 -4.98 -3.28 -11.08
CA LEU A 332 -5.43 -3.52 -9.71
C LEU A 332 -5.81 -2.18 -9.09
N TYR A 333 -6.90 -2.17 -8.31
CA TYR A 333 -7.40 -0.95 -7.69
C TYR A 333 -7.47 -1.06 -6.18
N SER A 334 -7.02 -0.02 -5.49
CA SER A 334 -7.10 0.06 -4.04
C SER A 334 -7.28 1.50 -3.59
N MET A 335 -7.78 1.65 -2.39
CA MET A 335 -7.95 2.97 -1.78
C MET A 335 -6.71 3.32 -0.96
N LYS A 336 -6.19 4.54 -1.18
CA LYS A 336 -5.05 5.10 -0.46
C LYS A 336 -5.53 6.26 0.42
N PRO A 337 -5.53 6.10 1.76
CA PRO A 337 -5.75 7.19 2.69
C PRO A 337 -4.46 7.99 2.88
N ILE A 338 -4.58 9.30 2.89
CA ILE A 338 -3.48 10.25 3.12
C ILE A 338 -3.94 11.21 4.21
N LEU A 339 -3.18 11.34 5.28
CA LEU A 339 -3.45 12.35 6.30
C LEU A 339 -3.34 13.73 5.67
N LYS A 340 -4.36 14.59 5.83
CA LYS A 340 -4.35 15.95 5.24
C LYS A 340 -3.19 16.79 5.74
N SER A 341 -2.72 16.54 6.97
CA SER A 341 -1.52 17.20 7.51
C SER A 341 -0.23 16.82 6.79
N SER A 342 -0.20 15.71 6.05
CA SER A 342 0.97 15.25 5.29
C SER A 342 0.98 15.71 3.83
N GLU A 343 -0.04 16.44 3.36
CA GLU A 343 -0.09 16.96 1.99
C GLU A 343 0.76 18.22 1.77
N VAL A 344 1.23 18.83 2.87
CA VAL A 344 1.95 20.10 2.83
C VAL A 344 3.48 19.90 2.84
N ASP A 345 3.94 18.66 2.98
CA ASP A 345 5.36 18.31 3.09
C ASP A 345 5.96 17.84 1.75
#